data_de1ff83db17ece4103f622b5357f4737
#
_entry.id   de1ff83db17ece4103f622b5357f4737
#
_cell.length_a   1.000
_cell.length_b   1.000
_cell.length_c   1.000
_cell.angle_alpha   90.00
_cell.angle_beta   90.00
_cell.angle_gamma   90.00
#
_symmetry.space_group_name_H-M   'P 1'
#
loop_
_entity.id
_entity.type
_entity.pdbx_description
1 polymer ?
#
loop_
_entity_poly.entity_id
_entity_poly.type
_entity_poly.pdbx_seq_one_letter_code
_entity_poly.pdbx_strand_id
1 'polypeptide(L)'
;MTDVIHELAATLEQKREEITAWMAKKRAEVPIPIYGSVDIRDSGWKVAVVDANHFPAGFNNISETDEPYLAELMKEHIDRLSPDCKWVHLYPESHTRNKGYVENVATIKRLLETGGFRCTIGSPELDGIGSVSYTHLTLPTIYS
;
A
#
# COMPACT_ATOMS: atom_id res chain seq x y z
N MET A 1 11.81 2.39 -36.39
CA MET A 1 10.76 2.70 -35.40
C MET A 1 11.50 3.03 -34.13
N THR A 2 11.63 4.31 -33.81
CA THR A 2 12.32 4.78 -32.59
C THR A 2 11.55 4.19 -31.42
N ASP A 3 12.27 3.55 -30.53
CA ASP A 3 11.65 2.87 -29.39
C ASP A 3 11.09 3.95 -28.43
N VAL A 4 9.77 4.12 -28.45
CA VAL A 4 9.04 5.11 -27.62
C VAL A 4 9.44 5.02 -26.15
N ILE A 5 9.80 3.83 -25.67
CA ILE A 5 10.24 3.59 -24.30
C ILE A 5 11.58 4.30 -24.05
N HIS A 6 12.54 4.21 -24.99
CA HIS A 6 13.82 4.88 -24.87
C HIS A 6 13.70 6.41 -24.95
N GLU A 7 12.85 6.92 -25.84
CA GLU A 7 12.56 8.38 -25.91
C GLU A 7 11.90 8.89 -24.62
N LEU A 8 10.94 8.13 -24.08
CA LEU A 8 10.30 8.46 -22.81
C LEU A 8 11.32 8.45 -21.66
N ALA A 9 12.13 7.41 -21.56
CA ALA A 9 13.17 7.30 -20.53
C ALA A 9 14.17 8.45 -20.59
N ALA A 10 14.64 8.82 -21.80
CA ALA A 10 15.53 9.95 -22.00
C ALA A 10 14.86 11.28 -21.61
N THR A 11 13.59 11.47 -21.96
CA THR A 11 12.81 12.67 -21.59
C THR A 11 12.62 12.78 -20.08
N LEU A 12 12.30 11.68 -19.41
CA LEU A 12 12.15 11.64 -17.95
C LEU A 12 13.47 11.96 -17.24
N GLU A 13 14.59 11.43 -17.74
CA GLU A 13 15.90 11.73 -17.18
C GLU A 13 16.28 13.21 -17.38
N GLN A 14 16.07 13.75 -18.57
CA GLN A 14 16.35 15.15 -18.89
C GLN A 14 15.52 16.13 -18.03
N LYS A 15 14.29 15.74 -17.71
CA LYS A 15 13.34 16.55 -16.93
C LYS A 15 13.22 16.15 -15.47
N ARG A 16 14.12 15.31 -14.97
CA ARG A 16 14.05 14.74 -13.61
C ARG A 16 13.87 15.81 -12.53
N GLU A 17 14.66 16.86 -12.57
CA GLU A 17 14.59 17.93 -11.55
C GLU A 17 13.26 18.71 -11.64
N GLU A 18 12.80 19.03 -12.85
CA GLU A 18 11.52 19.73 -13.08
C GLU A 18 10.35 18.88 -12.57
N ILE A 19 10.35 17.58 -12.92
CA ILE A 19 9.32 16.64 -12.48
C ILE A 19 9.34 16.49 -10.95
N THR A 20 10.51 16.36 -10.35
CA THR A 20 10.64 16.23 -8.89
C THR A 20 10.10 17.47 -8.16
N ALA A 21 10.45 18.64 -8.63
CA ALA A 21 9.94 19.90 -8.07
C ALA A 21 8.42 20.03 -8.23
N TRP A 22 7.89 19.68 -9.40
CA TRP A 22 6.45 19.68 -9.66
C TRP A 22 5.72 18.69 -8.75
N MET A 23 6.23 17.47 -8.60
CA MET A 23 5.66 16.44 -7.70
C MET A 23 5.68 16.90 -6.24
N ALA A 24 6.78 17.50 -5.78
CA ALA A 24 6.89 18.03 -4.43
C ALA A 24 5.83 19.11 -4.16
N LYS A 25 5.65 20.03 -5.12
CA LYS A 25 4.61 21.06 -5.05
C LYS A 25 3.22 20.42 -4.97
N LYS A 26 2.91 19.45 -5.84
CA LYS A 26 1.60 18.78 -5.86
C LYS A 26 1.32 18.00 -4.58
N ARG A 27 2.31 17.32 -4.02
CA ARG A 27 2.17 16.61 -2.74
C ARG A 27 1.92 17.56 -1.56
N ALA A 28 2.41 18.80 -1.63
CA ALA A 28 2.12 19.80 -0.60
C ALA A 28 0.70 20.38 -0.73
N GLU A 29 0.15 20.43 -1.93
CA GLU A 29 -1.19 20.97 -2.21
C GLU A 29 -2.31 19.93 -1.96
N VAL A 30 -2.04 18.64 -2.16
CA VAL A 30 -3.04 17.58 -2.16
C VAL A 30 -2.72 16.56 -1.08
N PRO A 31 -3.60 16.34 -0.09
CA PRO A 31 -3.44 15.25 0.86
C PRO A 31 -3.54 13.92 0.12
N ILE A 32 -2.52 13.08 0.28
CA ILE A 32 -2.47 11.75 -0.31
C ILE A 32 -2.78 10.69 0.74
N PRO A 33 -3.43 9.57 0.39
CA PRO A 33 -3.62 8.45 1.29
C PRO A 33 -2.28 7.79 1.62
N ILE A 34 -2.25 6.97 2.68
CA ILE A 34 -1.05 6.24 3.10
C ILE A 34 -0.53 5.33 1.98
N TYR A 35 -1.41 4.78 1.17
CA TYR A 35 -1.11 4.05 -0.06
C TYR A 35 -2.29 4.10 -1.02
N GLY A 36 -2.00 3.86 -2.29
CA GLY A 36 -2.96 3.77 -3.37
C GLY A 36 -2.32 3.09 -4.57
N SER A 37 -3.11 2.74 -5.57
CA SER A 37 -2.60 2.27 -6.85
C SER A 37 -3.26 2.98 -8.01
N VAL A 38 -2.58 2.98 -9.13
CA VAL A 38 -3.11 3.42 -10.40
C VAL A 38 -2.85 2.37 -11.47
N ASP A 39 -3.85 2.07 -12.25
CA ASP A 39 -3.71 1.20 -13.41
C ASP A 39 -3.34 2.04 -14.63
N ILE A 40 -2.28 1.64 -15.32
CA ILE A 40 -1.75 2.33 -16.47
C ILE A 40 -1.98 1.47 -17.70
N ARG A 41 -2.52 2.06 -18.76
CA ARG A 41 -2.60 1.46 -20.08
C ARG A 41 -1.55 2.09 -20.99
N ASP A 42 -0.74 1.23 -21.57
CA ASP A 42 0.25 1.60 -22.58
C ASP A 42 -0.14 0.96 -23.92
N SER A 43 -0.32 1.79 -24.94
CA SER A 43 -0.63 1.38 -26.30
C SER A 43 0.59 1.43 -27.24
N GLY A 44 1.77 1.69 -26.70
CA GLY A 44 3.01 1.85 -27.47
C GLY A 44 3.23 3.26 -28.06
N TRP A 45 2.19 4.09 -28.13
CA TRP A 45 2.25 5.48 -28.61
C TRP A 45 1.59 6.48 -27.63
N LYS A 46 0.83 5.97 -26.68
CA LYS A 46 0.18 6.76 -25.64
C LYS A 46 0.09 5.95 -24.36
N VAL A 47 0.42 6.61 -23.26
CA VAL A 47 0.24 6.09 -21.91
C VAL A 47 -0.84 6.91 -21.20
N ALA A 48 -1.75 6.24 -20.51
CA ALA A 48 -2.81 6.88 -19.74
C ALA A 48 -3.09 6.12 -18.44
N VAL A 49 -3.36 6.86 -17.38
CA VAL A 49 -3.98 6.32 -16.16
C VAL A 49 -5.45 6.07 -16.48
N VAL A 50 -5.94 4.87 -16.22
CA VAL A 50 -7.31 4.44 -16.53
C VAL A 50 -8.13 4.12 -15.31
N ASP A 51 -7.48 3.80 -14.20
CA ASP A 51 -8.13 3.55 -12.92
C ASP A 51 -7.23 3.95 -11.75
N ALA A 52 -7.85 4.34 -10.63
CA ALA A 52 -7.15 4.68 -9.41
C ALA A 52 -7.90 4.08 -8.21
N ASN A 53 -7.19 3.35 -7.38
CA ASN A 53 -7.76 2.66 -6.23
C ASN A 53 -7.19 3.21 -4.92
N HIS A 54 -8.08 3.52 -3.98
CA HIS A 54 -7.71 3.73 -2.59
C HIS A 54 -7.68 2.38 -1.87
N PHE A 55 -6.64 2.16 -1.07
CA PHE A 55 -6.44 0.92 -0.31
C PHE A 55 -6.49 -0.36 -1.16
N PRO A 56 -5.74 -0.44 -2.27
CA PRO A 56 -5.72 -1.62 -3.11
C PRO A 56 -5.14 -2.82 -2.36
N ALA A 57 -5.59 -4.02 -2.70
CA ALA A 57 -4.91 -5.26 -2.35
C ALA A 57 -3.67 -5.44 -3.24
N GLY A 58 -2.73 -6.28 -2.79
CA GLY A 58 -1.53 -6.62 -3.59
C GLY A 58 -0.22 -6.51 -2.84
N PHE A 59 -0.22 -6.09 -1.58
CA PHE A 59 0.99 -6.03 -0.75
C PHE A 59 1.69 -7.38 -0.58
N ASN A 60 0.97 -8.49 -0.71
CA ASN A 60 1.54 -9.83 -0.74
C ASN A 60 2.43 -10.11 -1.96
N ASN A 61 2.44 -9.23 -2.97
CA ASN A 61 3.32 -9.31 -4.15
C ASN A 61 4.59 -8.45 -4.02
N ILE A 62 4.74 -7.74 -2.91
CA ILE A 62 5.93 -6.91 -2.66
C ILE A 62 7.11 -7.81 -2.35
N SER A 63 8.28 -7.45 -2.88
CA SER A 63 9.53 -8.15 -2.58
C SER A 63 9.90 -7.96 -1.10
N GLU A 64 10.37 -9.01 -0.45
CA GLU A 64 10.89 -8.94 0.93
C GLU A 64 12.02 -7.92 1.07
N THR A 65 12.79 -7.68 -0.01
CA THR A 65 13.86 -6.68 -0.02
C THR A 65 13.35 -5.24 0.05
N ASP A 66 12.11 -5.00 -0.38
CA ASP A 66 11.50 -3.67 -0.40
C ASP A 66 10.69 -3.38 0.88
N GLU A 67 10.35 -4.41 1.66
CA GLU A 67 9.55 -4.26 2.87
C GLU A 67 10.10 -3.23 3.88
N PRO A 68 11.42 -3.19 4.19
CA PRO A 68 11.95 -2.20 5.13
C PRO A 68 11.75 -0.77 4.65
N TYR A 69 11.94 -0.52 3.36
CA TYR A 69 11.72 0.80 2.76
C TYR A 69 10.25 1.22 2.80
N LEU A 70 9.34 0.29 2.52
CA LEU A 70 7.91 0.56 2.59
C LEU A 70 7.43 0.80 4.02
N ALA A 71 7.98 0.07 5.00
CA ALA A 71 7.70 0.30 6.40
C ALA A 71 8.12 1.71 6.85
N GLU A 72 9.27 2.19 6.38
CA GLU A 72 9.74 3.56 6.61
C GLU A 72 8.80 4.60 6.00
N LEU A 73 8.39 4.43 4.74
CA LEU A 73 7.44 5.33 4.07
C LEU A 73 6.08 5.39 4.79
N MET A 74 5.56 4.24 5.24
CA MET A 74 4.33 4.19 6.03
C MET A 74 4.50 4.93 7.36
N LYS A 75 5.63 4.71 8.02
CA LYS A 75 5.97 5.41 9.27
C LYS A 75 6.03 6.92 9.07
N GLU A 76 6.75 7.40 8.09
CA GLU A 76 6.85 8.83 7.78
C GLU A 76 5.47 9.45 7.51
N HIS A 77 4.61 8.72 6.79
CA HIS A 77 3.26 9.18 6.50
C HIS A 77 2.43 9.33 7.78
N ILE A 78 2.45 8.32 8.64
CA ILE A 78 1.70 8.32 9.91
C ILE A 78 2.24 9.38 10.85
N ASP A 79 3.55 9.48 11.03
CA ASP A 79 4.20 10.46 11.90
C ASP A 79 3.88 11.90 11.46
N ARG A 80 3.76 12.15 10.16
CA ARG A 80 3.36 13.46 9.63
C ARG A 80 1.92 13.84 9.99
N LEU A 81 1.00 12.87 9.98
CA LEU A 81 -0.42 13.10 10.26
C LEU A 81 -0.75 13.02 11.74
N SER A 82 -0.05 12.18 12.48
CA SER A 82 -0.28 11.90 13.89
C SER A 82 1.02 11.51 14.59
N PRO A 83 1.84 12.50 15.00
CA PRO A 83 3.19 12.25 15.56
C PRO A 83 3.21 11.37 16.81
N ASP A 84 2.11 11.36 17.56
CA ASP A 84 1.96 10.58 18.80
C ASP A 84 1.34 9.20 18.58
N CYS A 85 1.05 8.83 17.33
CA CYS A 85 0.46 7.54 17.01
C CYS A 85 1.40 6.40 17.40
N LYS A 86 0.90 5.46 18.20
CA LYS A 86 1.62 4.24 18.60
C LYS A 86 0.87 2.97 18.22
N TRP A 87 -0.38 3.12 17.83
CA TRP A 87 -1.25 2.00 17.54
C TRP A 87 -2.08 2.26 16.29
N VAL A 88 -2.05 1.30 15.37
CA VAL A 88 -2.85 1.30 14.15
C VAL A 88 -3.82 0.13 14.20
N HIS A 89 -5.07 0.38 13.85
CA HIS A 89 -6.07 -0.66 13.71
C HIS A 89 -6.42 -0.82 12.22
N LEU A 90 -6.24 -2.04 11.70
CA LEU A 90 -6.66 -2.41 10.37
C LEU A 90 -8.08 -2.94 10.42
N TYR A 91 -8.95 -2.33 9.65
CA TYR A 91 -10.32 -2.76 9.47
C TYR A 91 -10.46 -3.46 8.11
N PRO A 92 -10.45 -4.81 8.06
CA PRO A 92 -10.55 -5.55 6.82
C PRO A 92 -11.97 -5.48 6.24
N GLU A 93 -12.08 -5.59 4.94
CA GLU A 93 -13.36 -5.81 4.27
C GLU A 93 -13.96 -7.17 4.63
N SER A 94 -15.28 -7.29 4.49
CA SER A 94 -16.02 -8.53 4.84
C SER A 94 -15.67 -9.75 3.98
N HIS A 95 -14.92 -9.58 2.90
CA HIS A 95 -14.54 -10.65 1.95
C HIS A 95 -13.31 -11.45 2.36
N THR A 96 -13.18 -11.83 3.63
CA THR A 96 -12.02 -12.52 4.20
C THR A 96 -11.81 -13.96 3.73
N ARG A 97 -12.66 -14.50 2.86
CA ARG A 97 -12.50 -15.86 2.29
C ARG A 97 -11.42 -15.94 1.20
N ASN A 98 -10.95 -14.80 0.68
CA ASN A 98 -9.90 -14.75 -0.30
C ASN A 98 -8.53 -14.81 0.40
N LYS A 99 -7.79 -15.91 0.19
CA LYS A 99 -6.45 -16.10 0.78
C LYS A 99 -5.47 -14.97 0.43
N GLY A 100 -5.46 -14.51 -0.82
CA GLY A 100 -4.60 -13.40 -1.26
C GLY A 100 -4.94 -12.10 -0.54
N TYR A 101 -6.21 -11.84 -0.23
CA TYR A 101 -6.60 -10.69 0.57
C TYR A 101 -6.11 -10.80 2.02
N VAL A 102 -6.19 -11.97 2.62
CA VAL A 102 -5.68 -12.22 3.97
C VAL A 102 -4.16 -12.02 4.03
N GLU A 103 -3.43 -12.54 3.04
CA GLU A 103 -1.98 -12.35 2.92
C GLU A 103 -1.63 -10.86 2.74
N ASN A 104 -2.40 -10.13 1.94
CA ASN A 104 -2.26 -8.68 1.79
C ASN A 104 -2.38 -7.95 3.13
N VAL A 105 -3.43 -8.23 3.91
CA VAL A 105 -3.67 -7.62 5.22
C VAL A 105 -2.55 -7.99 6.21
N ALA A 106 -2.07 -9.25 6.18
CA ALA A 106 -0.95 -9.70 6.99
C ALA A 106 0.35 -8.97 6.65
N THR A 107 0.61 -8.73 5.37
CA THR A 107 1.78 -7.97 4.93
C THR A 107 1.69 -6.51 5.39
N ILE A 108 0.55 -5.84 5.24
CA ILE A 108 0.35 -4.47 5.75
C ILE A 108 0.60 -4.42 7.25
N LYS A 109 0.06 -5.39 8.02
CA LYS A 109 0.32 -5.47 9.46
C LYS A 109 1.82 -5.57 9.75
N ARG A 110 2.53 -6.47 9.05
CA ARG A 110 3.99 -6.65 9.23
C ARG A 110 4.76 -5.38 8.92
N LEU A 111 4.41 -4.66 7.85
CA LEU A 111 5.04 -3.38 7.48
C LEU A 111 4.84 -2.33 8.59
N LEU A 112 3.63 -2.20 9.13
CA LEU A 112 3.34 -1.28 10.22
C LEU A 112 4.10 -1.63 11.50
N GLU A 113 4.19 -2.92 11.84
CA GLU A 113 4.96 -3.39 13.00
C GLU A 113 6.46 -3.18 12.81
N THR A 114 6.98 -3.38 11.61
CA THR A 114 8.37 -3.05 11.24
C THR A 114 8.63 -1.55 11.36
N GLY A 115 7.65 -0.71 11.02
CA GLY A 115 7.68 0.75 11.22
C GLY A 115 7.58 1.18 12.69
N GLY A 116 7.39 0.24 13.62
CA GLY A 116 7.38 0.50 15.07
C GLY A 116 6.00 0.74 15.66
N PHE A 117 4.92 0.52 14.93
CA PHE A 117 3.56 0.65 15.44
C PHE A 117 3.08 -0.67 16.05
N ARG A 118 2.27 -0.59 17.10
CA ARG A 118 1.42 -1.72 17.48
C ARG A 118 0.28 -1.82 16.47
N CYS A 119 0.10 -2.99 15.85
CA CYS A 119 -0.94 -3.17 14.84
C CYS A 119 -1.93 -4.25 15.26
N THR A 120 -3.21 -3.95 15.19
CA THR A 120 -4.30 -4.91 15.40
C THR A 120 -5.19 -4.97 14.16
N ILE A 121 -5.83 -6.12 13.97
CA ILE A 121 -6.78 -6.34 12.88
C ILE A 121 -8.10 -6.76 13.53
N GLY A 122 -9.20 -6.19 13.08
CA GLY A 122 -10.52 -6.55 13.57
C GLY A 122 -11.64 -5.93 12.76
N SER A 123 -12.82 -6.54 12.87
CA SER A 123 -14.06 -6.07 12.27
C SER A 123 -15.17 -6.30 13.30
N PRO A 124 -16.23 -5.48 13.35
CA PRO A 124 -17.41 -5.73 14.19
C PRO A 124 -18.06 -7.09 13.94
N GLU A 125 -17.91 -7.61 12.72
CA GLU A 125 -18.42 -8.95 12.36
C GLU A 125 -17.63 -10.09 13.01
N LEU A 126 -16.49 -9.79 13.63
CA LEU A 126 -15.67 -10.72 14.41
C LEU A 126 -15.96 -10.62 15.91
N ASP A 127 -16.98 -9.87 16.32
CA ASP A 127 -17.41 -9.78 17.71
C ASP A 127 -17.76 -11.17 18.27
N GLY A 128 -17.02 -11.59 19.29
CA GLY A 128 -17.15 -12.92 19.92
C GLY A 128 -15.99 -13.87 19.60
N ILE A 129 -15.14 -13.59 18.65
CA ILE A 129 -13.87 -14.27 18.45
C ILE A 129 -12.81 -13.48 19.21
N GLY A 130 -12.40 -13.98 20.36
CA GLY A 130 -11.37 -13.36 21.19
C GLY A 130 -10.15 -12.98 20.35
N SER A 131 -9.42 -11.95 20.77
CA SER A 131 -8.27 -11.36 20.06
C SER A 131 -7.40 -12.43 19.41
N VAL A 132 -7.53 -12.59 18.09
CA VAL A 132 -6.70 -13.53 17.33
C VAL A 132 -5.34 -12.89 17.18
N SER A 133 -4.37 -13.42 17.93
CA SER A 133 -2.96 -13.12 17.71
C SER A 133 -2.56 -13.76 16.39
N TYR A 134 -2.50 -12.98 15.31
CA TYR A 134 -2.05 -13.45 13.99
C TYR A 134 -0.54 -13.63 13.95
N THR A 135 0.00 -14.50 14.78
CA THR A 135 1.39 -14.97 14.66
C THR A 135 1.50 -16.17 13.71
N HIS A 136 0.40 -16.86 13.45
CA HIS A 136 0.25 -17.85 12.39
C HIS A 136 -1.16 -17.73 11.84
N LEU A 137 -1.31 -17.44 10.57
CA LEU A 137 -2.56 -17.44 9.83
C LEU A 137 -3.08 -18.88 9.64
N THR A 138 -3.57 -19.49 10.69
CA THR A 138 -4.51 -20.57 10.57
C THR A 138 -5.91 -20.00 10.71
N LEU A 139 -6.56 -19.77 9.57
CA LEU A 139 -7.99 -19.43 9.55
C LEU A 139 -8.76 -20.56 10.27
N PRO A 140 -9.68 -20.23 11.19
CA PRO A 140 -10.60 -21.25 11.68
C PRO A 140 -11.42 -21.73 10.47
N THR A 141 -11.29 -23.01 10.15
CA THR A 141 -12.15 -23.66 9.17
C THR A 141 -13.52 -23.79 9.83
N ILE A 142 -14.43 -22.88 9.51
CA ILE A 142 -15.82 -23.04 9.91
C ILE A 142 -16.43 -24.08 8.96
N TYR A 143 -16.52 -25.33 9.43
CA TYR A 143 -17.38 -26.32 8.82
C TYR A 143 -18.81 -26.00 9.24
N SER A 144 -19.65 -25.69 8.26
CA SER A 144 -21.12 -25.75 8.38
C SER A 144 -21.61 -27.13 8.14
#